data_06504718d7c4e304a664e25801f888f9
#
_entry.id   06504718d7c4e304a664e25801f888f9
#
_cell.length_a   1.000
_cell.length_b   1.000
_cell.length_c   1.000
_cell.angle_alpha   90.00
_cell.angle_beta   90.00
_cell.angle_gamma   90.00
#
_symmetry.space_group_name_H-M   'P 1'
#
loop_
_entity.id
_entity.type
_entity.pdbx_description
1 polymer ?
#
loop_
_entity_poly.entity_id
_entity_poly.type
_entity_poly.pdbx_seq_one_letter_code
_entity_poly.pdbx_strand_id
1 'polypeptide(L)'
;LVGSEMCIRDRVQTIVTSLFHGHSVKTDPMPDFNLERYLGEWHEIARLENWFERGLSRVLARYDLREDGSISVVNSGYDVRTGERKEACARAVAGDAPNHLKVYFVPLVYGRYEVAFLDENYTRAVVSGGSLNYLWLLARSPQLKDDELQPMLHCAEKLGYDTSRLIYANVQASPDK
;
A
#
# COMPACT_ATOMS: atom_id res chain seq x y z
N LEU A 1 -26.87 14.89 8.89
CA LEU A 1 -26.44 14.27 7.62
C LEU A 1 -25.41 15.16 6.91
N VAL A 2 -24.31 15.53 7.54
CA VAL A 2 -23.18 16.26 6.93
C VAL A 2 -21.91 15.85 7.68
N GLY A 3 -21.51 14.59 7.63
CA GLY A 3 -20.38 14.13 8.44
C GLY A 3 -19.33 13.29 7.73
N SER A 4 -19.60 12.74 6.55
CA SER A 4 -18.67 11.79 5.92
C SER A 4 -17.88 12.34 4.72
N GLU A 5 -18.36 13.36 4.04
CA GLU A 5 -17.67 13.90 2.86
C GLU A 5 -16.56 14.92 3.18
N MET A 6 -16.65 15.62 4.29
CA MET A 6 -15.65 16.62 4.70
C MET A 6 -14.33 15.98 5.13
N CYS A 7 -14.36 14.72 5.59
CA CYS A 7 -13.16 13.99 6.05
C CYS A 7 -12.23 13.54 4.91
N ILE A 8 -12.75 13.33 3.70
CA ILE A 8 -11.97 12.87 2.54
C ILE A 8 -11.27 14.05 1.86
N ARG A 9 -11.93 15.18 1.72
CA ARG A 9 -11.44 16.35 0.99
C ARG A 9 -10.26 17.05 1.70
N ASP A 10 -10.33 17.19 3.02
CA ASP A 10 -9.26 17.78 3.83
C ASP A 10 -8.06 16.83 3.94
N ARG A 11 -8.29 15.52 3.94
CA ARG A 11 -7.23 14.51 3.93
C ARG A 11 -6.45 14.50 2.60
N VAL A 12 -7.09 14.75 1.50
CA VAL A 12 -6.48 14.77 0.16
C VAL A 12 -5.52 15.95 -0.03
N GLN A 13 -5.85 17.13 0.49
CA GLN A 13 -4.95 18.30 0.42
C GLN A 13 -3.61 18.04 1.12
N THR A 14 -3.62 17.32 2.22
CA THR A 14 -2.41 16.95 2.98
C THR A 14 -1.60 15.85 2.28
N ILE A 15 -2.25 14.93 1.51
CA ILE A 15 -1.57 13.91 0.67
C ILE A 15 -0.65 14.59 -0.34
N VAL A 16 -1.15 15.60 -1.05
CA VAL A 16 -0.41 16.31 -2.09
C VAL A 16 0.89 16.90 -1.55
N THR A 17 0.82 17.52 -0.38
CA THR A 17 1.99 18.19 0.22
C THR A 17 3.01 17.18 0.78
N SER A 18 2.56 16.04 1.31
CA SER A 18 3.43 15.02 1.89
C SER A 18 4.15 14.15 0.84
N LEU A 19 3.54 13.94 -0.33
CA LEU A 19 4.14 13.16 -1.42
C LEU A 19 5.34 13.85 -2.09
N PHE A 20 5.47 15.16 -1.93
CA PHE A 20 6.55 15.95 -2.55
C PHE A 20 7.74 16.26 -1.64
N HIS A 21 7.70 15.88 -0.36
CA HIS A 21 8.79 16.16 0.59
C HIS A 21 9.39 14.86 1.13
N GLY A 22 10.43 14.36 0.47
CA GLY A 22 11.20 13.20 0.94
C GLY A 22 12.28 12.79 -0.06
N HIS A 23 13.29 12.06 0.42
CA HIS A 23 14.28 11.44 -0.45
C HIS A 23 13.57 10.49 -1.40
N SER A 24 13.75 10.70 -2.71
CA SER A 24 13.16 9.84 -3.73
C SER A 24 13.76 8.44 -3.64
N VAL A 25 12.93 7.45 -3.43
CA VAL A 25 13.30 6.03 -3.55
C VAL A 25 13.11 5.63 -5.00
N LYS A 26 14.10 4.97 -5.57
CA LYS A 26 14.02 4.40 -6.92
C LYS A 26 13.96 2.89 -6.80
N THR A 27 13.03 2.30 -7.50
CA THR A 27 12.89 0.86 -7.64
C THR A 27 13.34 0.43 -9.05
N ASP A 28 13.89 -0.76 -9.14
CA ASP A 28 14.28 -1.30 -10.43
C ASP A 28 13.06 -1.75 -11.25
N PRO A 29 13.06 -1.53 -12.57
CA PRO A 29 12.05 -2.09 -13.45
C PRO A 29 12.06 -3.64 -13.39
N MET A 30 10.87 -4.22 -13.42
CA MET A 30 10.66 -5.67 -13.54
C MET A 30 10.08 -5.97 -14.93
N PRO A 31 10.91 -6.28 -15.94
CA PRO A 31 10.44 -6.47 -17.32
C PRO A 31 9.39 -7.57 -17.47
N ASP A 32 9.49 -8.62 -16.64
CA ASP A 32 8.59 -9.79 -16.66
C ASP A 32 7.38 -9.64 -15.73
N PHE A 33 7.13 -8.42 -15.20
CA PHE A 33 5.97 -8.17 -14.34
C PHE A 33 4.67 -8.41 -15.12
N ASN A 34 3.84 -9.30 -14.62
CA ASN A 34 2.55 -9.63 -15.19
C ASN A 34 1.43 -9.03 -14.33
N LEU A 35 0.80 -7.98 -14.84
CA LEU A 35 -0.27 -7.29 -14.14
C LEU A 35 -1.45 -8.20 -13.82
N GLU A 36 -1.88 -9.06 -14.74
CA GLU A 36 -3.03 -9.94 -14.53
C GLU A 36 -2.82 -10.89 -13.34
N ARG A 37 -1.60 -11.39 -13.16
CA ARG A 37 -1.25 -12.20 -11.98
C ARG A 37 -1.20 -11.39 -10.69
N TYR A 38 -0.91 -10.08 -10.80
CA TYR A 38 -0.83 -9.17 -9.66
C TYR A 38 -2.21 -8.70 -9.18
N LEU A 39 -3.23 -8.68 -10.04
CA LEU A 39 -4.61 -8.29 -9.70
C LEU A 39 -5.19 -9.15 -8.56
N GLY A 40 -6.36 -8.73 -8.05
CA GLY A 40 -7.07 -9.39 -6.96
C GLY A 40 -6.71 -8.83 -5.59
N GLU A 41 -6.85 -9.64 -4.56
CA GLU A 41 -6.75 -9.22 -3.17
C GLU A 41 -5.35 -9.41 -2.59
N TRP A 42 -4.90 -8.42 -1.80
CA TRP A 42 -3.66 -8.43 -1.06
C TRP A 42 -3.89 -7.97 0.38
N HIS A 43 -3.48 -8.78 1.33
CA HIS A 43 -3.46 -8.39 2.75
C HIS A 43 -2.23 -7.54 3.03
N GLU A 44 -2.41 -6.45 3.74
CA GLU A 44 -1.30 -5.71 4.30
C GLU A 44 -0.73 -6.48 5.50
N ILE A 45 0.54 -6.84 5.41
CA ILE A 45 1.28 -7.51 6.49
C ILE A 45 1.91 -6.46 7.40
N ALA A 46 2.55 -5.48 6.79
CA ALA A 46 3.16 -4.35 7.50
C ALA A 46 3.22 -3.11 6.61
N ARG A 47 3.30 -1.94 7.23
CA ARG A 47 3.52 -0.67 6.55
C ARG A 47 4.35 0.29 7.41
N LEU A 48 4.92 1.31 6.79
CA LEU A 48 5.29 2.51 7.52
C LEU A 48 4.03 3.29 7.88
N GLU A 49 4.03 3.90 9.08
CA GLU A 49 2.88 4.70 9.49
C GLU A 49 2.68 5.86 8.53
N ASN A 50 1.52 5.91 7.95
CA ASN A 50 1.07 7.01 7.12
C ASN A 50 -0.25 7.56 7.69
N TRP A 51 -0.52 8.84 7.42
CA TRP A 51 -1.62 9.54 8.06
C TRP A 51 -3.02 9.06 7.57
N PHE A 52 -3.13 8.50 6.35
CA PHE A 52 -4.42 8.06 5.77
C PHE A 52 -4.83 6.66 6.21
N GLU A 53 -3.89 5.83 6.67
CA GLU A 53 -4.15 4.49 7.22
C GLU A 53 -3.99 4.43 8.74
N ARG A 54 -3.69 5.58 9.37
CA ARG A 54 -3.51 5.65 10.83
C ARG A 54 -4.72 5.10 11.56
N GLY A 55 -4.49 4.16 12.48
CA GLY A 55 -5.55 3.54 13.27
C GLY A 55 -6.36 2.49 12.52
N LEU A 56 -5.96 2.08 11.32
CA LEU A 56 -6.57 0.96 10.62
C LEU A 56 -5.85 -0.36 10.92
N SER A 57 -6.61 -1.41 11.06
CA SER A 57 -6.17 -2.80 11.18
C SER A 57 -6.79 -3.66 10.09
N ARG A 58 -6.23 -4.85 9.86
CA ARG A 58 -6.71 -5.82 8.87
C ARG A 58 -6.96 -5.19 7.51
N VAL A 59 -5.97 -4.42 7.04
CA VAL A 59 -6.07 -3.71 5.77
C VAL A 59 -5.96 -4.70 4.62
N LEU A 60 -6.87 -4.54 3.66
CA LEU A 60 -6.96 -5.32 2.43
C LEU A 60 -6.98 -4.37 1.24
N ALA A 61 -6.10 -4.59 0.27
CA ALA A 61 -6.10 -3.91 -1.01
C ALA A 61 -6.62 -4.85 -2.09
N ARG A 62 -7.56 -4.38 -2.91
CA ARG A 62 -8.09 -5.11 -4.05
C ARG A 62 -7.86 -4.33 -5.33
N TYR A 63 -7.35 -5.01 -6.34
CA TYR A 63 -7.04 -4.47 -7.66
C TYR A 63 -7.84 -5.21 -8.72
N ASP A 64 -8.67 -4.49 -9.49
CA ASP A 64 -9.47 -5.06 -10.57
C ASP A 64 -9.22 -4.28 -11.88
N LEU A 65 -8.98 -4.99 -12.98
CA LEU A 65 -8.82 -4.38 -14.29
C LEU A 65 -10.16 -3.85 -14.78
N ARG A 66 -10.16 -2.63 -15.30
CA ARG A 66 -11.35 -1.98 -15.88
C ARG A 66 -11.33 -2.12 -17.41
N GLU A 67 -12.48 -1.93 -18.04
CA GLU A 67 -12.63 -1.98 -19.50
C GLU A 67 -11.77 -0.94 -20.22
N ASP A 68 -11.48 0.19 -19.58
CA ASP A 68 -10.64 1.26 -20.14
C ASP A 68 -9.13 1.01 -19.97
N GLY A 69 -8.75 -0.17 -19.48
CA GLY A 69 -7.36 -0.55 -19.23
C GLY A 69 -6.76 0.04 -17.95
N SER A 70 -7.51 0.84 -17.19
CA SER A 70 -7.09 1.29 -15.86
C SER A 70 -7.41 0.23 -14.80
N ILE A 71 -6.87 0.42 -13.60
CA ILE A 71 -7.06 -0.48 -12.47
C ILE A 71 -7.93 0.22 -11.43
N SER A 72 -9.02 -0.43 -11.02
CA SER A 72 -9.75 -0.04 -9.82
C SER A 72 -8.98 -0.50 -8.60
N VAL A 73 -8.75 0.39 -7.65
CA VAL A 73 -8.08 0.10 -6.38
C VAL A 73 -9.07 0.35 -5.26
N VAL A 74 -9.33 -0.65 -4.45
CA VAL A 74 -10.18 -0.55 -3.26
C VAL A 74 -9.36 -0.98 -2.06
N ASN A 75 -9.05 -0.02 -1.19
CA ASN A 75 -8.42 -0.29 0.09
C ASN A 75 -9.48 -0.30 1.18
N SER A 76 -9.53 -1.34 1.99
CA SER A 76 -10.45 -1.44 3.12
C SER A 76 -9.70 -1.87 4.38
N GLY A 77 -10.21 -1.46 5.54
CA GLY A 77 -9.65 -1.80 6.84
C GLY A 77 -10.66 -1.51 7.94
N TYR A 78 -10.29 -1.77 9.16
CA TYR A 78 -11.14 -1.55 10.33
C TYR A 78 -10.48 -0.53 11.26
N ASP A 79 -11.22 0.50 11.63
CA ASP A 79 -10.80 1.47 12.64
C ASP A 79 -10.63 0.74 14.00
N VAL A 80 -9.41 0.74 14.54
CA VAL A 80 -9.10 -0.01 15.78
C VAL A 80 -9.87 0.49 17.00
N ARG A 81 -10.34 1.75 16.98
CA ARG A 81 -11.03 2.38 18.08
C ARG A 81 -12.55 2.12 18.04
N THR A 82 -13.15 2.14 16.83
CA THR A 82 -14.62 2.01 16.67
C THR A 82 -15.04 0.63 16.18
N GLY A 83 -14.12 -0.14 15.61
CA GLY A 83 -14.43 -1.40 14.92
C GLY A 83 -15.14 -1.22 13.58
N GLU A 84 -15.37 0.03 13.14
CA GLU A 84 -16.04 0.31 11.88
C GLU A 84 -15.14 -0.02 10.69
N ARG A 85 -15.76 -0.59 9.65
CA ARG A 85 -15.08 -0.79 8.36
C ARG A 85 -14.95 0.55 7.64
N LYS A 86 -13.75 0.87 7.20
CA LYS A 86 -13.43 2.03 6.36
C LYS A 86 -13.02 1.53 4.98
N GLU A 87 -13.35 2.31 3.96
CA GLU A 87 -13.00 1.99 2.58
C GLU A 87 -12.57 3.25 1.84
N ALA A 88 -11.57 3.12 0.98
CA ALA A 88 -11.10 4.16 0.09
C ALA A 88 -10.92 3.58 -1.32
N CYS A 89 -11.48 4.28 -2.31
CA CYS A 89 -11.37 3.91 -3.71
C CYS A 89 -10.40 4.83 -4.44
N ALA A 90 -9.61 4.24 -5.33
CA ALA A 90 -8.72 4.96 -6.21
C ALA A 90 -8.73 4.36 -7.62
N ARG A 91 -8.15 5.08 -8.55
CA ARG A 91 -7.87 4.61 -9.91
C ARG A 91 -6.37 4.58 -10.12
N ALA A 92 -5.85 3.47 -10.63
CA ALA A 92 -4.45 3.38 -11.02
C ALA A 92 -4.31 3.22 -12.54
N VAL A 93 -3.22 3.75 -13.07
CA VAL A 93 -2.80 3.57 -14.47
C VAL A 93 -1.33 3.17 -14.51
N ALA A 94 -0.90 2.60 -15.63
CA ALA A 94 0.49 2.23 -15.85
C ALA A 94 1.43 3.44 -15.66
N GLY A 95 2.55 3.19 -15.01
CA GLY A 95 3.64 4.14 -14.83
C GLY A 95 4.68 4.05 -15.96
N ASP A 96 5.93 4.30 -15.60
CA ASP A 96 7.08 4.33 -16.51
C ASP A 96 7.83 2.98 -16.61
N ALA A 97 7.42 1.99 -15.82
CA ALA A 97 7.89 0.60 -15.91
C ALA A 97 6.71 -0.36 -15.68
N PRO A 98 6.81 -1.64 -16.08
CA PRO A 98 5.72 -2.60 -15.95
C PRO A 98 5.20 -2.77 -14.51
N ASN A 99 6.10 -2.71 -13.52
CA ASN A 99 5.82 -2.81 -12.09
C ASN A 99 5.52 -1.46 -11.42
N HIS A 100 5.38 -0.37 -12.18
CA HIS A 100 5.09 0.96 -11.67
C HIS A 100 3.67 1.39 -12.02
N LEU A 101 2.95 1.94 -11.05
CA LEU A 101 1.61 2.48 -11.22
C LEU A 101 1.56 3.93 -10.70
N LYS A 102 0.66 4.71 -11.27
CA LYS A 102 0.23 6.02 -10.77
C LYS A 102 -1.16 5.88 -10.19
N VAL A 103 -1.31 6.07 -8.87
CA VAL A 103 -2.56 5.88 -8.14
C VAL A 103 -3.21 7.22 -7.85
N TYR A 104 -4.41 7.42 -8.33
CA TYR A 104 -5.20 8.65 -8.21
C TYR A 104 -6.34 8.44 -7.23
N PHE A 105 -6.29 9.09 -6.08
CA PHE A 105 -7.42 9.22 -5.15
C PHE A 105 -8.31 10.40 -5.50
N VAL A 106 -7.75 11.39 -6.19
CA VAL A 106 -8.45 12.55 -6.74
C VAL A 106 -7.91 12.86 -8.13
N PRO A 107 -8.70 13.51 -8.99
CA PRO A 107 -8.25 13.92 -10.32
C PRO A 107 -6.97 14.76 -10.25
N LEU A 108 -6.06 14.55 -11.20
CA LEU A 108 -4.81 15.29 -11.41
C LEU A 108 -3.71 15.13 -10.36
N VAL A 109 -3.96 14.40 -9.26
CA VAL A 109 -2.96 14.16 -8.22
C VAL A 109 -2.77 12.66 -8.03
N TYR A 110 -1.56 12.18 -8.26
CA TYR A 110 -1.25 10.77 -8.08
C TYR A 110 -0.14 10.54 -7.07
N GLY A 111 -0.23 9.40 -6.40
CA GLY A 111 0.87 8.80 -5.66
C GLY A 111 1.59 7.77 -6.53
N ARG A 112 2.91 7.64 -6.32
CA ARG A 112 3.68 6.55 -6.91
C ARG A 112 3.33 5.25 -6.18
N TYR A 113 3.28 4.17 -6.94
CA TYR A 113 3.09 2.82 -6.44
C TYR A 113 4.01 1.91 -7.24
N GLU A 114 5.09 1.48 -6.64
CA GLU A 114 6.15 0.77 -7.31
C GLU A 114 6.40 -0.56 -6.60
N VAL A 115 6.13 -1.66 -7.28
CA VAL A 115 6.42 -2.99 -6.77
C VAL A 115 7.94 -3.20 -6.82
N ALA A 116 8.58 -3.17 -5.65
CA ALA A 116 10.02 -3.28 -5.51
C ALA A 116 10.51 -4.72 -5.32
N PHE A 117 9.63 -5.58 -4.81
CA PHE A 117 9.85 -7.01 -4.66
C PHE A 117 8.55 -7.73 -5.00
N LEU A 118 8.68 -8.84 -5.69
CA LEU A 118 7.59 -9.76 -5.99
C LEU A 118 8.16 -11.16 -6.06
N ASP A 119 7.58 -12.09 -5.30
CA ASP A 119 8.01 -13.49 -5.39
C ASP A 119 7.49 -14.15 -6.68
N GLU A 120 8.13 -15.22 -7.10
CA GLU A 120 7.83 -15.91 -8.37
C GLU A 120 6.38 -16.39 -8.48
N ASN A 121 5.74 -16.67 -7.34
CA ASN A 121 4.35 -17.13 -7.26
C ASN A 121 3.34 -15.99 -7.18
N TYR A 122 3.77 -14.73 -7.10
CA TYR A 122 2.89 -13.57 -6.91
C TYR A 122 2.09 -13.65 -5.61
N THR A 123 2.72 -14.12 -4.55
CA THR A 123 2.09 -14.28 -3.22
C THR A 123 2.55 -13.24 -2.22
N ARG A 124 3.71 -12.62 -2.43
CA ARG A 124 4.31 -11.62 -1.54
C ARG A 124 4.90 -10.48 -2.36
N ALA A 125 4.67 -9.25 -1.92
CA ALA A 125 5.15 -8.06 -2.60
C ALA A 125 5.62 -6.99 -1.60
N VAL A 126 6.65 -6.24 -1.96
CA VAL A 126 7.04 -4.99 -1.29
C VAL A 126 6.73 -3.85 -2.24
N VAL A 127 6.01 -2.87 -1.74
CA VAL A 127 5.57 -1.71 -2.51
C VAL A 127 6.14 -0.43 -1.92
N SER A 128 6.82 0.33 -2.75
CA SER A 128 7.33 1.66 -2.45
C SER A 128 6.39 2.74 -2.96
N GLY A 129 6.10 3.74 -2.15
CA GLY A 129 5.41 4.96 -2.59
C GLY A 129 6.34 6.02 -3.19
N GLY A 130 7.58 5.65 -3.53
CA GLY A 130 8.55 6.54 -4.14
C GLY A 130 9.27 7.49 -3.17
N SER A 131 9.04 7.37 -1.88
CA SER A 131 9.77 8.09 -0.82
C SER A 131 9.92 7.22 0.42
N LEU A 132 10.88 7.54 1.29
CA LEU A 132 11.15 6.80 2.54
C LEU A 132 10.00 6.87 3.58
N ASN A 133 8.91 7.57 3.27
CA ASN A 133 7.74 7.67 4.14
C ASN A 133 6.62 6.67 3.80
N TYR A 134 6.70 6.00 2.65
CA TYR A 134 5.63 5.14 2.17
C TYR A 134 6.17 3.79 1.73
N LEU A 135 5.85 2.77 2.50
CA LEU A 135 6.22 1.38 2.26
C LEU A 135 5.09 0.47 2.73
N TRP A 136 4.78 -0.53 1.95
CA TRP A 136 3.85 -1.60 2.27
C TRP A 136 4.47 -2.96 1.97
N LEU A 137 4.27 -3.90 2.88
CA LEU A 137 4.54 -5.31 2.72
C LEU A 137 3.19 -6.01 2.56
N LEU A 138 2.97 -6.60 1.40
CA LEU A 138 1.69 -7.20 1.01
C LEU A 138 1.83 -8.71 0.81
N ALA A 139 0.78 -9.46 1.14
CA ALA A 139 0.73 -10.90 0.86
C ALA A 139 -0.68 -11.37 0.49
N ARG A 140 -0.76 -12.50 -0.22
CA ARG A 140 -2.05 -13.17 -0.50
C ARG A 140 -2.63 -13.83 0.75
N SER A 141 -1.78 -14.25 1.68
CA SER A 141 -2.19 -14.75 3.00
C SER A 141 -2.18 -13.61 4.03
N PRO A 142 -3.15 -13.58 4.96
CA PRO A 142 -3.17 -12.60 6.05
C PRO A 142 -2.05 -12.80 7.08
N GLN A 143 -1.34 -13.91 7.01
CA GLN A 143 -0.22 -14.25 7.89
C GLN A 143 0.93 -14.79 7.06
N LEU A 144 2.15 -14.41 7.45
CA LEU A 144 3.40 -14.92 6.91
C LEU A 144 4.24 -15.57 8.00
N LYS A 145 5.04 -16.55 7.64
CA LYS A 145 6.10 -17.09 8.48
C LYS A 145 7.31 -16.16 8.46
N ASP A 146 8.18 -16.28 9.43
CA ASP A 146 9.37 -15.43 9.55
C ASP A 146 10.30 -15.59 8.32
N ASP A 147 10.48 -16.78 7.80
CA ASP A 147 11.29 -17.07 6.62
C ASP A 147 10.70 -16.46 5.33
N GLU A 148 9.38 -16.31 5.28
CA GLU A 148 8.69 -15.65 4.16
C GLU A 148 8.79 -14.12 4.24
N LEU A 149 8.86 -13.57 5.44
CA LEU A 149 8.95 -12.13 5.69
C LEU A 149 10.37 -11.58 5.45
N GLN A 150 11.42 -12.37 5.77
CA GLN A 150 12.80 -11.93 5.70
C GLN A 150 13.24 -11.37 4.32
N PRO A 151 12.92 -11.98 3.17
CA PRO A 151 13.26 -11.43 1.87
C PRO A 151 12.62 -10.06 1.61
N MET A 152 11.41 -9.82 2.15
CA MET A 152 10.69 -8.56 2.00
C MET A 152 11.37 -7.46 2.83
N LEU A 153 11.74 -7.75 4.09
CA LEU A 153 12.48 -6.83 4.95
C LEU A 153 13.84 -6.47 4.34
N HIS A 154 14.57 -7.46 3.85
CA HIS A 154 15.85 -7.23 3.21
C HIS A 154 15.74 -6.34 1.96
N CYS A 155 14.69 -6.52 1.14
CA CYS A 155 14.41 -5.62 0.02
C CYS A 155 14.16 -4.18 0.51
N ALA A 156 13.32 -4.00 1.54
CA ALA A 156 13.02 -2.69 2.09
C ALA A 156 14.29 -1.99 2.62
N GLU A 157 15.14 -2.70 3.35
CA GLU A 157 16.41 -2.18 3.87
C GLU A 157 17.38 -1.78 2.76
N LYS A 158 17.50 -2.57 1.70
CA LYS A 158 18.31 -2.22 0.52
C LYS A 158 17.85 -0.93 -0.16
N LEU A 159 16.56 -0.63 -0.11
CA LEU A 159 15.99 0.61 -0.63
C LEU A 159 16.17 1.80 0.33
N GLY A 160 16.73 1.55 1.52
CA GLY A 160 17.01 2.57 2.52
C GLY A 160 15.87 2.81 3.53
N TYR A 161 14.86 1.96 3.55
CA TYR A 161 13.79 2.06 4.54
C TYR A 161 14.24 1.58 5.92
N ASP A 162 13.81 2.29 6.96
CA ASP A 162 13.98 1.87 8.35
C ASP A 162 12.88 0.88 8.74
N THR A 163 13.19 -0.41 8.64
CA THR A 163 12.24 -1.50 8.92
C THR A 163 11.85 -1.61 10.40
N SER A 164 12.62 -1.00 11.31
CA SER A 164 12.26 -0.93 12.74
C SER A 164 11.00 -0.08 13.00
N ARG A 165 10.61 0.77 12.05
CA ARG A 165 9.43 1.63 12.11
C ARG A 165 8.18 0.99 11.51
N LEU A 166 8.27 -0.25 11.03
CA LEU A 166 7.12 -0.95 10.45
C LEU A 166 6.05 -1.23 11.52
N ILE A 167 4.81 -0.94 11.15
CA ILE A 167 3.62 -1.32 11.89
C ILE A 167 3.05 -2.57 11.24
N TYR A 168 2.93 -3.66 12.01
CA TYR A 168 2.38 -4.92 11.54
C TYR A 168 0.86 -4.95 11.74
N ALA A 169 0.13 -5.18 10.65
CA ALA A 169 -1.34 -5.09 10.62
C ALA A 169 -2.06 -6.15 11.46
N ASN A 170 -1.40 -7.27 11.75
CA ASN A 170 -1.94 -8.43 12.46
C ASN A 170 -1.35 -8.66 13.85
N VAL A 171 -0.60 -7.72 14.39
CA VAL A 171 -0.28 -7.79 15.82
C VAL A 171 -1.57 -7.47 16.57
N GLN A 172 -2.30 -8.52 16.96
CA GLN A 172 -3.31 -8.40 18.00
C GLN A 172 -2.60 -7.74 19.18
N ALA A 173 -3.02 -6.53 19.54
CA ALA A 173 -2.71 -6.01 20.85
C ALA A 173 -3.16 -7.11 21.83
N SER A 174 -2.21 -7.77 22.49
CA SER A 174 -2.52 -8.70 23.57
C SER A 174 -3.41 -7.95 24.55
N PRO A 175 -4.57 -8.49 24.92
CA PRO A 175 -5.35 -7.90 25.97
C PRO A 175 -4.70 -8.29 27.30
N ASP A 176 -3.61 -7.62 27.67
CA ASP A 176 -3.02 -7.78 29.00
C ASP A 176 -2.18 -6.54 29.35
N LYS A 177 -2.78 -5.61 30.04
CA LYS A 177 -2.49 -5.15 31.43
C LYS A 177 -3.28 -3.89 31.75
#